data_43e514f999a35e5c362b33cd082fff33
#
_entry.id   43e514f999a35e5c362b33cd082fff33
#
_cell.length_a   1.000
_cell.length_b   1.000
_cell.length_c   1.000
_cell.angle_alpha   90.00
_cell.angle_beta   90.00
_cell.angle_gamma   90.00
#
_symmetry.space_group_name_H-M   'P 1'
#
loop_
_entity.id
_entity.type
_entity.pdbx_description
1 polymer ?
#
loop_
_entity_poly.entity_id
_entity_poly.type
_entity_poly.pdbx_seq_one_letter_code
_entity_poly.pdbx_strand_id
1 'polypeptide(L)'
;MKKMTKKELKSLLDDFRNKEGEAYLDLTYISIRTKKLEGMDFSRVDFSNSDFKNVNFRSCKFDNAKLQHTKFENCDFSGSSFAYADLFAADLRACDLSDTNCDGTDFFAALLWEAKLDNLLVTDRTKFFRNYCPEEGYIFGYKKCFNERMVQLLIPKDAKRCSSTTNACRCDKARVVAITDVNKKESYKEAMSFVDPNFIYRLGEMVYADSYNEDRWHDSSHGIHFWMTFEEALGYM
;
A
#
# COMPACT_ATOMS: atom_id res chain seq x y z
N MET A 1 7.66 15.35 17.59
CA MET A 1 6.19 15.45 17.43
C MET A 1 5.56 16.19 18.61
N LYS A 2 4.68 17.14 18.33
CA LYS A 2 3.94 17.89 19.37
C LYS A 2 2.88 17.00 20.00
N LYS A 3 2.89 16.85 21.33
CA LYS A 3 1.80 16.16 22.04
C LYS A 3 0.57 17.04 22.07
N MET A 4 -0.61 16.47 21.82
CA MET A 4 -1.86 17.21 21.77
C MET A 4 -2.91 16.55 22.67
N THR A 5 -3.66 17.38 23.38
CA THR A 5 -4.81 16.94 24.21
C THR A 5 -6.09 16.92 23.37
N LYS A 6 -7.10 16.15 23.80
CA LYS A 6 -8.42 16.16 23.16
C LYS A 6 -9.06 17.56 23.17
N LYS A 7 -8.86 18.34 24.25
CA LYS A 7 -9.43 19.69 24.38
C LYS A 7 -8.82 20.65 23.36
N GLU A 8 -7.48 20.65 23.22
CA GLU A 8 -6.78 21.47 22.21
C GLU A 8 -7.20 21.08 20.80
N LEU A 9 -7.25 19.78 20.51
CA LEU A 9 -7.68 19.27 19.21
C LEU A 9 -9.10 19.73 18.87
N LYS A 10 -10.05 19.60 19.82
CA LYS A 10 -11.42 20.06 19.62
C LYS A 10 -11.50 21.55 19.37
N SER A 11 -10.79 22.38 20.16
CA SER A 11 -10.76 23.82 19.96
C SER A 11 -10.25 24.20 18.57
N LEU A 12 -9.17 23.58 18.09
CA LEU A 12 -8.62 23.83 16.75
C LEU A 12 -9.59 23.42 15.64
N LEU A 13 -10.29 22.30 15.80
CA LEU A 13 -11.31 21.85 14.83
C LEU A 13 -12.50 22.82 14.80
N ASP A 14 -13.01 23.25 15.97
CA ASP A 14 -14.11 24.19 16.06
C ASP A 14 -13.73 25.54 15.40
N ASP A 15 -12.52 26.05 15.69
CA ASP A 15 -11.99 27.28 15.09
C ASP A 15 -11.87 27.16 13.55
N PHE A 16 -11.35 26.02 13.08
CA PHE A 16 -11.22 25.73 11.63
C PHE A 16 -12.58 25.66 10.93
N ARG A 17 -13.58 25.02 11.55
CA ARG A 17 -14.92 24.90 10.95
C ARG A 17 -15.65 26.26 10.87
N ASN A 18 -15.32 27.19 11.75
CA ASN A 18 -15.92 28.53 11.80
C ASN A 18 -15.21 29.56 10.90
N LYS A 19 -14.05 29.22 10.31
CA LYS A 19 -13.32 30.08 9.37
C LYS A 19 -13.69 29.76 7.91
N GLU A 20 -13.94 30.78 7.13
CA GLU A 20 -14.06 30.66 5.68
C GLU A 20 -12.66 30.72 5.02
N GLY A 21 -12.47 29.91 3.97
CA GLY A 21 -11.32 30.03 3.06
C GLY A 21 -10.12 29.16 3.35
N GLU A 22 -10.02 28.51 4.50
CA GLU A 22 -8.93 27.54 4.75
C GLU A 22 -9.22 26.18 4.07
N ALA A 23 -8.31 25.74 3.20
CA ALA A 23 -8.47 24.47 2.50
C ALA A 23 -8.27 23.25 3.43
N TYR A 24 -7.27 23.32 4.32
CA TYR A 24 -6.92 22.27 5.29
C TYR A 24 -6.52 22.85 6.63
N LEU A 25 -6.86 22.14 7.71
CA LEU A 25 -6.28 22.38 9.04
C LEU A 25 -4.94 21.64 9.13
N ASP A 26 -3.84 22.36 9.28
CA ASP A 26 -2.51 21.76 9.46
C ASP A 26 -2.34 21.27 10.90
N LEU A 27 -2.30 19.95 11.07
CA LEU A 27 -1.97 19.22 12.28
C LEU A 27 -0.87 18.18 12.00
N THR A 28 0.07 18.52 11.14
CA THR A 28 1.22 17.66 10.82
C THR A 28 2.14 17.47 12.03
N TYR A 29 2.87 16.37 12.07
CA TYR A 29 3.87 16.06 13.11
C TYR A 29 3.34 16.07 14.54
N ILE A 30 2.06 15.77 14.77
CA ILE A 30 1.51 15.62 16.13
C ILE A 30 1.60 14.18 16.64
N SER A 31 1.44 14.02 17.95
CA SER A 31 1.32 12.70 18.59
C SER A 31 0.17 12.69 19.58
N ILE A 32 -0.73 11.71 19.43
CA ILE A 32 -1.85 11.47 20.36
C ILE A 32 -1.77 10.03 20.85
N ARG A 33 -1.91 9.87 22.18
CA ARG A 33 -1.80 8.58 22.86
C ARG A 33 -3.04 8.32 23.72
N THR A 34 -3.58 7.10 23.63
CA THR A 34 -4.64 6.60 24.55
C THR A 34 -5.80 7.57 24.72
N LYS A 35 -6.48 7.91 23.63
CA LYS A 35 -7.61 8.85 23.61
C LYS A 35 -8.85 8.24 22.98
N LYS A 36 -10.02 8.67 23.50
CA LYS A 36 -11.32 8.41 22.85
C LYS A 36 -11.72 9.65 22.06
N LEU A 37 -11.60 9.56 20.73
CA LEU A 37 -11.93 10.61 19.76
C LEU A 37 -13.16 10.28 18.92
N GLU A 38 -13.90 9.27 19.32
CA GLU A 38 -15.09 8.74 18.66
C GLU A 38 -16.06 9.83 18.18
N GLY A 39 -16.56 9.71 16.97
CA GLY A 39 -17.56 10.58 16.37
C GLY A 39 -17.06 11.97 15.96
N MET A 40 -15.74 12.23 16.04
CA MET A 40 -15.20 13.53 15.65
C MET A 40 -15.06 13.66 14.13
N ASP A 41 -15.20 14.89 13.64
CA ASP A 41 -15.02 15.24 12.23
C ASP A 41 -13.62 15.81 11.98
N PHE A 42 -12.76 15.00 11.33
CA PHE A 42 -11.41 15.34 10.88
C PHE A 42 -11.34 15.57 9.36
N SER A 43 -12.47 15.83 8.71
CA SER A 43 -12.47 16.09 7.27
C SER A 43 -11.60 17.31 6.94
N ARG A 44 -10.78 17.20 5.89
CA ARG A 44 -9.82 18.24 5.47
C ARG A 44 -8.79 18.63 6.55
N VAL A 45 -8.43 17.68 7.42
CA VAL A 45 -7.30 17.85 8.33
C VAL A 45 -6.06 17.21 7.71
N ASP A 46 -4.92 17.88 7.81
CA ASP A 46 -3.62 17.33 7.45
C ASP A 46 -2.93 16.80 8.71
N PHE A 47 -2.91 15.47 8.83
CA PHE A 47 -2.20 14.73 9.89
C PHE A 47 -0.90 14.09 9.39
N SER A 48 -0.41 14.48 8.23
CA SER A 48 0.78 13.86 7.65
C SER A 48 1.95 13.81 8.63
N ASN A 49 2.70 12.71 8.60
CA ASN A 49 3.84 12.45 9.49
C ASN A 49 3.51 12.45 11.00
N SER A 50 2.27 12.16 11.36
CA SER A 50 1.81 12.10 12.74
C SER A 50 1.81 10.67 13.30
N ASP A 51 1.66 10.53 14.61
CA ASP A 51 1.74 9.25 15.32
C ASP A 51 0.59 9.13 16.33
N PHE A 52 -0.26 8.15 16.10
CA PHE A 52 -1.43 7.84 16.92
C PHE A 52 -1.28 6.44 17.53
N LYS A 53 -1.41 6.33 18.84
CA LYS A 53 -1.31 5.05 19.54
C LYS A 53 -2.47 4.82 20.50
N ASN A 54 -3.12 3.65 20.39
CA ASN A 54 -4.26 3.25 21.21
C ASN A 54 -5.39 4.30 21.17
N VAL A 55 -5.71 4.81 19.98
CA VAL A 55 -6.75 5.83 19.80
C VAL A 55 -8.01 5.20 19.25
N ASN A 56 -9.14 5.51 19.90
CA ASN A 56 -10.45 5.13 19.39
C ASN A 56 -10.96 6.27 18.49
N PHE A 57 -11.02 5.99 17.19
CA PHE A 57 -11.55 6.84 16.13
C PHE A 57 -12.89 6.34 15.55
N ARG A 58 -13.59 5.48 16.26
CA ARG A 58 -14.88 4.91 15.78
C ARG A 58 -15.82 6.01 15.30
N SER A 59 -16.49 5.73 14.17
CA SER A 59 -17.48 6.63 13.57
C SER A 59 -16.96 8.06 13.32
N CYS A 60 -15.63 8.23 13.17
CA CYS A 60 -15.03 9.53 12.80
C CYS A 60 -15.13 9.78 11.30
N LYS A 61 -14.99 11.04 10.91
CA LYS A 61 -14.85 11.44 9.49
C LYS A 61 -13.43 11.90 9.22
N PHE A 62 -12.81 11.30 8.22
CA PHE A 62 -11.51 11.69 7.66
C PHE A 62 -11.65 12.05 6.16
N ASP A 63 -12.84 12.52 5.76
CA ASP A 63 -13.13 12.79 4.35
C ASP A 63 -12.20 13.89 3.82
N ASN A 64 -11.50 13.60 2.71
CA ASN A 64 -10.47 14.47 2.15
C ASN A 64 -9.31 14.79 3.12
N ALA A 65 -9.09 14.00 4.17
CA ALA A 65 -7.95 14.19 5.06
C ALA A 65 -6.63 13.77 4.40
N LYS A 66 -5.53 14.42 4.78
CA LYS A 66 -4.18 13.96 4.44
C LYS A 66 -3.58 13.20 5.61
N LEU A 67 -3.19 11.96 5.34
CA LEU A 67 -2.70 11.01 6.33
C LEU A 67 -1.38 10.37 5.87
N GLN A 68 -0.65 11.09 4.99
CA GLN A 68 0.59 10.60 4.40
C GLN A 68 1.65 10.33 5.47
N HIS A 69 2.29 9.14 5.39
CA HIS A 69 3.32 8.71 6.35
C HIS A 69 2.87 8.74 7.81
N THR A 70 1.57 8.72 8.06
CA THR A 70 1.01 8.70 9.43
C THR A 70 1.06 7.29 9.99
N LYS A 71 1.49 7.17 11.25
CA LYS A 71 1.51 5.89 11.95
C LYS A 71 0.32 5.75 12.87
N PHE A 72 -0.41 4.65 12.73
CA PHE A 72 -1.50 4.25 13.61
C PHE A 72 -1.15 2.92 14.29
N GLU A 73 -0.99 2.92 15.59
CA GLU A 73 -0.69 1.73 16.38
C GLU A 73 -1.87 1.39 17.29
N ASN A 74 -2.47 0.21 17.12
CA ASN A 74 -3.66 -0.24 17.87
C ASN A 74 -4.80 0.78 17.83
N CYS A 75 -5.12 1.34 16.67
CA CYS A 75 -6.21 2.29 16.50
C CYS A 75 -7.47 1.59 15.98
N ASP A 76 -8.62 2.08 16.42
CA ASP A 76 -9.94 1.57 16.03
C ASP A 76 -10.67 2.63 15.21
N PHE A 77 -10.84 2.37 13.91
CA PHE A 77 -11.55 3.21 12.95
C PHE A 77 -12.91 2.65 12.54
N SER A 78 -13.40 1.62 13.24
CA SER A 78 -14.61 0.94 12.81
C SER A 78 -15.79 1.90 12.62
N GLY A 79 -16.49 1.75 11.49
CA GLY A 79 -17.61 2.61 11.10
C GLY A 79 -17.23 4.05 10.72
N SER A 80 -15.95 4.34 10.47
CA SER A 80 -15.48 5.68 10.08
C SER A 80 -15.59 5.90 8.57
N SER A 81 -15.34 7.14 8.14
CA SER A 81 -15.23 7.49 6.73
C SER A 81 -13.83 8.03 6.41
N PHE A 82 -13.24 7.49 5.34
CA PHE A 82 -12.00 7.96 4.70
C PHE A 82 -12.26 8.42 3.27
N ALA A 83 -13.50 8.81 2.95
CA ALA A 83 -13.85 9.18 1.58
C ALA A 83 -12.88 10.24 1.03
N TYR A 84 -12.20 9.89 -0.11
CA TYR A 84 -11.18 10.73 -0.75
C TYR A 84 -9.99 11.10 0.15
N ALA A 85 -9.73 10.37 1.23
CA ALA A 85 -8.55 10.57 2.04
C ALA A 85 -7.28 10.06 1.33
N ASP A 86 -6.16 10.69 1.64
CA ASP A 86 -4.83 10.30 1.15
C ASP A 86 -4.09 9.55 2.26
N LEU A 87 -3.98 8.22 2.10
CA LEU A 87 -3.28 7.30 3.01
C LEU A 87 -1.90 6.87 2.46
N PHE A 88 -1.30 7.69 1.58
CA PHE A 88 0.02 7.40 1.03
C PHE A 88 1.03 7.01 2.12
N ALA A 89 1.56 5.78 2.03
CA ALA A 89 2.53 5.23 2.98
C ALA A 89 2.10 5.30 4.47
N ALA A 90 0.79 5.33 4.75
CA ALA A 90 0.28 5.25 6.11
C ALA A 90 0.47 3.85 6.69
N ASP A 91 0.85 3.76 7.96
CA ASP A 91 0.96 2.50 8.70
C ASP A 91 -0.33 2.24 9.47
N LEU A 92 -1.16 1.35 8.95
CA LEU A 92 -2.45 0.92 9.50
C LEU A 92 -2.41 -0.54 10.00
N ARG A 93 -1.22 -1.10 10.18
CA ARG A 93 -1.07 -2.50 10.61
C ARG A 93 -1.78 -2.76 11.93
N ALA A 94 -2.47 -3.89 11.99
CA ALA A 94 -3.26 -4.32 13.15
C ALA A 94 -4.32 -3.31 13.63
N CYS A 95 -4.71 -2.33 12.79
CA CYS A 95 -5.84 -1.44 13.06
C CYS A 95 -7.17 -2.10 12.69
N ASP A 96 -8.25 -1.64 13.31
CA ASP A 96 -9.60 -2.04 12.97
C ASP A 96 -10.21 -1.01 12.01
N LEU A 97 -10.40 -1.40 10.73
CA LEU A 97 -11.06 -0.60 9.70
C LEU A 97 -12.43 -1.22 9.32
N SER A 98 -12.99 -2.11 10.13
CA SER A 98 -14.27 -2.74 9.82
C SER A 98 -15.37 -1.69 9.59
N ASP A 99 -16.25 -1.96 8.61
CA ASP A 99 -17.38 -1.10 8.25
C ASP A 99 -16.99 0.35 7.85
N THR A 100 -15.74 0.60 7.42
CA THR A 100 -15.31 1.93 6.98
C THR A 100 -15.73 2.23 5.55
N ASN A 101 -16.03 3.51 5.29
CA ASN A 101 -16.22 4.03 3.95
C ASN A 101 -14.85 4.49 3.39
N CYS A 102 -14.35 3.76 2.38
CA CYS A 102 -13.09 4.06 1.70
C CYS A 102 -13.31 4.48 0.23
N ASP A 103 -14.49 5.05 -0.11
CA ASP A 103 -14.76 5.53 -1.46
C ASP A 103 -13.77 6.62 -1.87
N GLY A 104 -13.05 6.41 -2.98
CA GLY A 104 -12.05 7.35 -3.49
C GLY A 104 -10.77 7.48 -2.66
N THR A 105 -10.62 6.73 -1.57
CA THR A 105 -9.40 6.70 -0.74
C THR A 105 -8.19 6.24 -1.57
N ASP A 106 -7.05 6.89 -1.37
CA ASP A 106 -5.77 6.49 -1.95
C ASP A 106 -4.94 5.70 -0.94
N PHE A 107 -4.75 4.40 -1.19
CA PHE A 107 -3.98 3.48 -0.34
C PHE A 107 -2.55 3.25 -0.82
N PHE A 108 -2.02 4.06 -1.77
CA PHE A 108 -0.70 3.76 -2.30
C PHE A 108 0.36 3.61 -1.21
N ALA A 109 1.05 2.46 -1.21
CA ALA A 109 2.06 2.06 -0.23
C ALA A 109 1.57 2.01 1.23
N ALA A 110 0.26 2.07 1.52
CA ALA A 110 -0.26 1.89 2.87
C ALA A 110 -0.01 0.46 3.38
N LEU A 111 0.37 0.33 4.64
CA LEU A 111 0.62 -0.97 5.27
C LEU A 111 -0.65 -1.45 5.97
N LEU A 112 -1.23 -2.56 5.48
CA LEU A 112 -2.50 -3.12 5.96
C LEU A 112 -2.36 -4.52 6.60
N TRP A 113 -1.15 -5.00 6.83
CA TRP A 113 -0.93 -6.32 7.42
C TRP A 113 -1.60 -6.44 8.80
N GLU A 114 -2.35 -7.54 9.00
CA GLU A 114 -3.16 -7.78 10.20
C GLU A 114 -4.26 -6.74 10.48
N ALA A 115 -4.51 -5.80 9.56
CA ALA A 115 -5.65 -4.91 9.71
C ALA A 115 -6.97 -5.68 9.52
N LYS A 116 -7.99 -5.35 10.32
CA LYS A 116 -9.35 -5.86 10.08
C LYS A 116 -10.00 -5.03 8.99
N LEU A 117 -10.42 -5.69 7.93
CA LEU A 117 -10.95 -5.08 6.70
C LEU A 117 -12.37 -5.56 6.39
N ASP A 118 -13.13 -5.99 7.40
CA ASP A 118 -14.48 -6.52 7.20
C ASP A 118 -15.44 -5.42 6.72
N ASN A 119 -16.26 -5.72 5.71
CA ASN A 119 -17.30 -4.83 5.19
C ASN A 119 -16.82 -3.43 4.75
N LEU A 120 -15.57 -3.27 4.30
CA LEU A 120 -15.13 -2.00 3.73
C LEU A 120 -15.97 -1.62 2.51
N LEU A 121 -16.43 -0.39 2.46
CA LEU A 121 -17.00 0.18 1.24
C LEU A 121 -15.86 0.68 0.34
N VAL A 122 -15.50 -0.12 -0.65
CA VAL A 122 -14.54 0.22 -1.70
C VAL A 122 -15.26 0.32 -3.05
N THR A 123 -14.91 1.30 -3.86
CA THR A 123 -15.49 1.56 -5.18
C THR A 123 -14.41 1.54 -6.26
N ASP A 124 -14.79 1.79 -7.50
CA ASP A 124 -13.82 1.94 -8.61
C ASP A 124 -12.97 3.22 -8.47
N ARG A 125 -13.35 4.14 -7.59
CA ARG A 125 -12.58 5.34 -7.26
C ARG A 125 -11.51 5.08 -6.20
N THR A 126 -11.65 4.00 -5.40
CA THR A 126 -10.64 3.61 -4.39
C THR A 126 -9.39 3.12 -5.10
N LYS A 127 -8.25 3.74 -4.80
CA LYS A 127 -6.98 3.47 -5.48
C LYS A 127 -6.11 2.52 -4.67
N PHE A 128 -5.39 1.66 -5.38
CA PHE A 128 -4.38 0.73 -4.82
C PHE A 128 -4.91 -0.23 -3.75
N PHE A 129 -6.22 -0.46 -3.69
CA PHE A 129 -6.81 -1.44 -2.79
C PHE A 129 -7.08 -2.78 -3.48
N ARG A 130 -7.42 -2.78 -4.77
CA ARG A 130 -7.60 -4.01 -5.56
C ARG A 130 -6.26 -4.55 -6.04
N ASN A 131 -6.21 -5.84 -6.40
CA ASN A 131 -5.04 -6.41 -7.03
C ASN A 131 -4.64 -5.61 -8.28
N TYR A 132 -3.37 -5.24 -8.37
CA TYR A 132 -2.83 -4.55 -9.54
C TYR A 132 -2.61 -5.53 -10.70
N CYS A 133 -2.10 -6.74 -10.41
CA CYS A 133 -1.99 -7.76 -11.44
C CYS A 133 -3.35 -8.45 -11.69
N PRO A 134 -3.69 -8.77 -12.95
CA PRO A 134 -4.88 -9.55 -13.27
C PRO A 134 -4.90 -10.90 -12.53
N GLU A 135 -6.03 -11.26 -11.97
CA GLU A 135 -6.18 -12.49 -11.16
C GLU A 135 -6.27 -13.75 -12.04
N GLU A 136 -6.72 -13.61 -13.29
CA GLU A 136 -6.93 -14.71 -14.22
C GLU A 136 -6.07 -14.59 -15.49
N GLY A 137 -5.97 -15.71 -16.23
CA GLY A 137 -5.28 -15.76 -17.51
C GLY A 137 -3.77 -15.82 -17.43
N TYR A 138 -3.10 -15.77 -18.56
CA TYR A 138 -1.65 -15.62 -18.68
C TYR A 138 -1.31 -14.14 -18.68
N ILE A 139 -0.30 -13.75 -17.91
CA ILE A 139 0.17 -12.36 -17.88
C ILE A 139 1.68 -12.32 -18.08
N PHE A 140 2.17 -11.22 -18.65
CA PHE A 140 3.58 -10.91 -18.65
C PHE A 140 3.92 -10.03 -17.45
N GLY A 141 5.12 -10.23 -16.90
CA GLY A 141 5.70 -9.38 -15.88
C GLY A 141 7.18 -9.15 -16.14
N TYR A 142 7.74 -8.17 -15.48
CA TYR A 142 9.13 -7.77 -15.64
C TYR A 142 9.82 -7.69 -14.27
N LYS A 143 11.10 -8.07 -14.26
CA LYS A 143 11.92 -8.00 -13.05
C LYS A 143 13.32 -7.54 -13.39
N LYS A 144 13.76 -6.45 -12.75
CA LYS A 144 15.14 -6.02 -12.82
C LYS A 144 16.03 -6.93 -11.96
N CYS A 145 17.17 -7.29 -12.48
CA CYS A 145 18.14 -8.20 -11.87
C CYS A 145 19.53 -7.57 -11.86
N PHE A 146 20.51 -8.24 -11.23
CA PHE A 146 21.90 -7.79 -11.21
C PHE A 146 22.45 -7.55 -12.62
N ASN A 147 23.48 -6.70 -12.70
CA ASN A 147 24.17 -6.32 -13.93
C ASN A 147 23.25 -5.70 -14.98
N GLU A 148 22.30 -4.85 -14.52
CA GLU A 148 21.36 -4.13 -15.39
C GLU A 148 20.59 -5.08 -16.34
N ARG A 149 20.31 -6.30 -15.90
CA ARG A 149 19.50 -7.26 -16.66
C ARG A 149 18.03 -7.12 -16.33
N MET A 150 17.20 -7.18 -17.37
CA MET A 150 15.75 -7.21 -17.27
C MET A 150 15.23 -8.57 -17.71
N VAL A 151 14.53 -9.25 -16.81
CA VAL A 151 13.89 -10.54 -17.06
C VAL A 151 12.43 -10.30 -17.37
N GLN A 152 11.96 -10.82 -18.51
CA GLN A 152 10.54 -10.90 -18.84
C GLN A 152 10.03 -12.28 -18.42
N LEU A 153 8.97 -12.29 -17.68
CA LEU A 153 8.32 -13.45 -17.11
C LEU A 153 6.95 -13.66 -17.76
N LEU A 154 6.61 -14.90 -18.09
CA LEU A 154 5.24 -15.32 -18.38
C LEU A 154 4.70 -16.01 -17.13
N ILE A 155 3.75 -15.39 -16.45
CA ILE A 155 3.06 -15.95 -15.30
C ILE A 155 1.88 -16.79 -15.81
N PRO A 156 1.87 -18.11 -15.60
CA PRO A 156 0.83 -18.98 -16.12
C PRO A 156 -0.51 -18.77 -15.40
N LYS A 157 -1.59 -19.20 -16.04
CA LYS A 157 -2.96 -19.01 -15.53
C LYS A 157 -3.22 -19.69 -14.18
N ASP A 158 -2.48 -20.73 -13.86
CA ASP A 158 -2.57 -21.51 -12.63
C ASP A 158 -1.54 -21.08 -11.57
N ALA A 159 -0.81 -19.99 -11.79
CA ALA A 159 0.05 -19.41 -10.77
C ALA A 159 -0.76 -18.64 -9.72
N LYS A 160 -0.43 -18.86 -8.46
CA LYS A 160 -0.86 -17.97 -7.38
C LYS A 160 -0.17 -16.63 -7.55
N ARG A 161 -0.92 -15.53 -7.43
CA ARG A 161 -0.37 -14.19 -7.63
C ARG A 161 -1.21 -13.13 -6.93
N CYS A 162 -0.56 -12.08 -6.47
CA CYS A 162 -1.21 -10.92 -5.85
C CYS A 162 -0.31 -9.68 -5.91
N SER A 163 -0.90 -8.53 -5.60
CA SER A 163 -0.20 -7.31 -5.19
C SER A 163 -0.77 -6.85 -3.84
N SER A 164 -0.01 -6.07 -3.09
CA SER A 164 -0.51 -5.35 -1.93
C SER A 164 -1.13 -4.02 -2.36
N THR A 165 -0.68 -2.93 -1.80
CA THR A 165 -1.12 -1.55 -2.07
C THR A 165 -0.16 -0.79 -3.00
N THR A 166 0.75 -1.49 -3.66
CA THR A 166 1.71 -0.95 -4.62
C THR A 166 1.55 -1.60 -6.00
N ASN A 167 2.33 -1.13 -6.97
CA ASN A 167 2.42 -1.77 -8.30
C ASN A 167 3.31 -3.02 -8.30
N ALA A 168 4.00 -3.34 -7.20
CA ALA A 168 4.76 -4.56 -7.08
C ALA A 168 3.82 -5.75 -6.93
N CYS A 169 3.96 -6.73 -7.81
CA CYS A 169 3.24 -7.99 -7.79
C CYS A 169 4.17 -9.12 -7.34
N ARG A 170 3.60 -10.21 -6.86
CA ARG A 170 4.36 -11.45 -6.61
C ARG A 170 3.58 -12.66 -7.08
N CYS A 171 4.31 -13.73 -7.45
CA CYS A 171 3.72 -15.01 -7.82
C CYS A 171 4.54 -16.17 -7.24
N ASP A 172 3.94 -17.37 -7.27
CA ASP A 172 4.60 -18.61 -6.84
C ASP A 172 5.47 -19.23 -7.92
N LYS A 173 5.18 -18.99 -9.20
CA LYS A 173 5.92 -19.53 -10.36
C LYS A 173 5.79 -18.65 -11.58
N ALA A 174 6.78 -18.72 -12.46
CA ALA A 174 6.78 -18.05 -13.76
C ALA A 174 7.70 -18.76 -14.75
N ARG A 175 7.49 -18.56 -16.04
CA ARG A 175 8.41 -18.97 -17.10
C ARG A 175 9.25 -17.77 -17.54
N VAL A 176 10.55 -17.96 -17.66
CA VAL A 176 11.45 -16.94 -18.19
C VAL A 176 11.36 -16.94 -19.71
N VAL A 177 10.87 -15.87 -20.32
CA VAL A 177 10.65 -15.79 -21.77
C VAL A 177 11.65 -14.90 -22.49
N ALA A 178 12.26 -13.94 -21.80
CA ALA A 178 13.36 -13.14 -22.32
C ALA A 178 14.24 -12.63 -21.19
N ILE A 179 15.52 -12.41 -21.49
CA ILE A 179 16.48 -11.72 -20.61
C ILE A 179 17.28 -10.76 -21.49
N THR A 180 17.17 -9.47 -21.22
CA THR A 180 17.89 -8.42 -21.96
C THR A 180 18.65 -7.50 -21.00
N ASP A 181 19.49 -6.64 -21.52
CA ASP A 181 19.91 -5.45 -20.78
C ASP A 181 18.76 -4.44 -20.69
N VAL A 182 18.87 -3.48 -19.78
CA VAL A 182 17.85 -2.43 -19.57
C VAL A 182 17.64 -1.54 -20.81
N ASN A 183 18.58 -1.50 -21.73
CA ASN A 183 18.49 -0.76 -22.99
C ASN A 183 17.93 -1.58 -24.15
N LYS A 184 17.61 -2.87 -23.93
CA LYS A 184 17.09 -3.82 -24.92
C LYS A 184 18.04 -4.03 -26.13
N LYS A 185 19.35 -3.90 -25.92
CA LYS A 185 20.37 -4.03 -26.96
C LYS A 185 20.99 -5.44 -27.01
N GLU A 186 21.12 -6.05 -25.83
CA GLU A 186 21.76 -7.36 -25.69
C GLU A 186 20.78 -8.36 -25.05
N SER A 187 20.97 -9.63 -25.38
CA SER A 187 20.18 -10.75 -24.80
C SER A 187 21.11 -11.70 -24.05
N TYR A 188 20.58 -12.28 -22.99
CA TYR A 188 21.33 -13.15 -22.08
C TYR A 188 20.61 -14.49 -21.88
N LYS A 189 21.36 -15.51 -21.45
CA LYS A 189 20.80 -16.82 -21.13
C LYS A 189 20.37 -16.95 -19.67
N GLU A 190 20.91 -16.12 -18.79
CA GLU A 190 20.59 -16.14 -17.36
C GLU A 190 20.68 -14.75 -16.74
N ALA A 191 20.01 -14.56 -15.58
CA ALA A 191 20.10 -13.37 -14.76
C ALA A 191 19.97 -13.76 -13.27
N MET A 192 20.71 -13.08 -12.41
CA MET A 192 20.72 -13.29 -10.98
C MET A 192 19.79 -12.28 -10.28
N SER A 193 18.96 -12.76 -9.37
CA SER A 193 18.07 -11.89 -8.58
C SER A 193 18.84 -10.91 -7.69
N PHE A 194 18.34 -9.69 -7.50
CA PHE A 194 18.89 -8.72 -6.53
C PHE A 194 18.75 -9.17 -5.08
N VAL A 195 17.65 -9.86 -4.76
CA VAL A 195 17.31 -10.21 -3.38
C VAL A 195 18.02 -11.47 -2.91
N ASP A 196 18.16 -12.44 -3.81
CA ASP A 196 18.82 -13.72 -3.52
C ASP A 196 19.80 -14.05 -4.66
N PRO A 197 21.12 -13.99 -4.42
CA PRO A 197 22.12 -14.29 -5.44
C PRO A 197 22.12 -15.76 -5.90
N ASN A 198 21.50 -16.67 -5.15
CA ASN A 198 21.36 -18.06 -5.54
C ASN A 198 20.15 -18.29 -6.45
N PHE A 199 19.21 -17.32 -6.50
CA PHE A 199 18.04 -17.41 -7.37
C PHE A 199 18.35 -16.92 -8.78
N ILE A 200 18.52 -17.89 -9.70
CA ILE A 200 18.95 -17.65 -11.08
C ILE A 200 17.77 -17.85 -12.03
N TYR A 201 17.46 -16.83 -12.80
CA TYR A 201 16.53 -16.91 -13.93
C TYR A 201 17.25 -17.42 -15.16
N ARG A 202 16.80 -18.52 -15.77
CA ARG A 202 17.36 -19.08 -17.01
C ARG A 202 16.34 -19.03 -18.13
N LEU A 203 16.77 -18.56 -19.29
CA LEU A 203 15.92 -18.39 -20.46
C LEU A 203 15.23 -19.72 -20.84
N GLY A 204 13.91 -19.68 -20.98
CA GLY A 204 13.07 -20.83 -21.35
C GLY A 204 12.65 -21.71 -20.19
N GLU A 205 13.22 -21.56 -18.99
CA GLU A 205 12.92 -22.39 -17.84
C GLU A 205 11.75 -21.84 -17.01
N MET A 206 11.10 -22.75 -16.28
CA MET A 206 10.20 -22.38 -15.19
C MET A 206 11.00 -22.07 -13.94
N VAL A 207 10.64 -21.01 -13.27
CA VAL A 207 11.13 -20.68 -11.94
C VAL A 207 10.00 -20.76 -10.93
N TYR A 208 10.33 -21.18 -9.73
CA TYR A 208 9.41 -21.36 -8.61
C TYR A 208 9.93 -20.61 -7.41
N ALA A 209 9.06 -19.94 -6.70
CA ALA A 209 9.42 -19.35 -5.42
C ALA A 209 9.64 -20.46 -4.38
N ASP A 210 10.64 -20.34 -3.53
CA ASP A 210 10.89 -21.31 -2.43
C ASP A 210 9.68 -21.39 -1.49
N SER A 211 8.98 -20.27 -1.31
CA SER A 211 7.70 -20.19 -0.62
C SER A 211 6.87 -19.04 -1.18
N TYR A 212 5.55 -19.09 -0.97
CA TYR A 212 4.63 -18.04 -1.40
C TYR A 212 3.69 -17.66 -0.25
N ASN A 213 3.62 -16.37 0.07
CA ASN A 213 2.68 -15.88 1.07
C ASN A 213 1.36 -15.49 0.39
N GLU A 214 0.28 -16.14 0.77
CA GLU A 214 -1.07 -15.88 0.24
C GLU A 214 -1.70 -14.60 0.83
N ASP A 215 -1.25 -14.14 2.01
CA ASP A 215 -1.69 -12.87 2.57
C ASP A 215 -1.12 -11.71 1.76
N ARG A 216 -1.97 -11.13 0.90
CA ARG A 216 -1.58 -10.04 0.03
C ARG A 216 -1.17 -8.77 0.78
N TRP A 217 -1.69 -8.56 1.98
CA TRP A 217 -1.44 -7.36 2.79
C TRP A 217 -0.08 -7.37 3.46
N HIS A 218 0.56 -8.54 3.54
CA HIS A 218 1.94 -8.65 3.96
C HIS A 218 2.86 -8.34 2.78
N ASP A 219 3.09 -7.04 2.53
CA ASP A 219 3.97 -6.58 1.47
C ASP A 219 5.42 -7.03 1.68
N SER A 220 6.23 -7.04 0.61
CA SER A 220 7.63 -7.46 0.63
C SER A 220 7.85 -8.86 1.25
N SER A 221 6.87 -9.76 1.10
CA SER A 221 6.87 -11.12 1.61
C SER A 221 7.37 -12.13 0.56
N HIS A 222 7.27 -13.44 0.86
CA HIS A 222 7.75 -14.53 0.01
C HIS A 222 7.02 -14.61 -1.33
N GLY A 223 7.77 -14.86 -2.40
CA GLY A 223 7.31 -14.99 -3.77
C GLY A 223 8.28 -14.41 -4.79
N ILE A 224 8.03 -14.65 -6.06
CA ILE A 224 8.76 -14.02 -7.16
C ILE A 224 8.12 -12.65 -7.41
N HIS A 225 8.79 -11.57 -6.99
CA HIS A 225 8.31 -10.21 -7.22
C HIS A 225 8.56 -9.78 -8.66
N PHE A 226 7.55 -9.12 -9.25
CA PHE A 226 7.59 -8.61 -10.62
C PHE A 226 6.71 -7.36 -10.76
N TRP A 227 6.85 -6.65 -11.85
CA TRP A 227 6.04 -5.49 -12.24
C TRP A 227 5.34 -5.75 -13.55
N MET A 228 4.20 -5.11 -13.78
CA MET A 228 3.39 -5.31 -14.96
C MET A 228 4.01 -4.68 -16.21
N THR A 229 4.81 -3.63 -16.04
CA THR A 229 5.48 -2.95 -17.14
C THR A 229 7.00 -2.96 -16.98
N PHE A 230 7.70 -2.81 -18.11
CA PHE A 230 9.16 -2.72 -18.14
C PHE A 230 9.65 -1.47 -17.38
N GLU A 231 8.94 -0.37 -17.54
CA GLU A 231 9.24 0.93 -16.95
C GLU A 231 9.11 0.90 -15.42
N GLU A 232 8.08 0.25 -14.89
CA GLU A 232 7.91 0.04 -13.44
C GLU A 232 9.06 -0.80 -12.87
N ALA A 233 9.41 -1.91 -13.54
CA ALA A 233 10.53 -2.75 -13.13
C ALA A 233 11.88 -2.02 -13.22
N LEU A 234 12.06 -1.15 -14.21
CA LEU A 234 13.26 -0.34 -14.37
C LEU A 234 13.42 0.68 -13.23
N GLY A 235 12.31 1.28 -12.79
CA GLY A 235 12.29 2.24 -11.68
C GLY A 235 12.51 1.62 -10.30
N TYR A 236 12.50 0.30 -10.19
CA TYR A 236 12.79 -0.40 -8.95
C TYR A 236 14.30 -0.53 -8.74
N MET A 237 14.77 -0.06 -7.58
CA MET A 237 16.17 -0.19 -7.14
C MET A 237 16.28 -1.21 -6.04
#